data_51c754cadacac7f69f1083418213c190
#
_entry.id   51c754cadacac7f69f1083418213c190
#
_cell.length_a   1.000
_cell.length_b   1.000
_cell.length_c   1.000
_cell.angle_alpha   90.00
_cell.angle_beta   90.00
_cell.angle_gamma   90.00
#
_symmetry.space_group_name_H-M   'P 1'
#
loop_
_entity.id
_entity.type
_entity.pdbx_description
1 polymer ?
#
loop_
_entity_poly.entity_id
_entity_poly.type
_entity_poly.pdbx_seq_one_letter_code
_entity_poly.pdbx_strand_id
1 'polypeptide(L)'
;MSKALNGYPNVSEETRERVNEAVKELNFTPNPIASALSSKKAGRVALLIKLNTKTQAVDEINMQYLSGAINRAVEKKLDVITVFFSMIRDWNAEEIEDYFRSQSIEGIIIYGMGMEDMVLHQLIEEKRFKIVVVDVPIVNETTSSIQVDHEQAQYDVARKTVLENGGRSILYISGKLDGYVTQERLAGMQRLAREEKLSLLIKKGDFSEKKARELTFRYARDVDVIVCASDLMAIGAMRALQEMDIFRPVCGFDGITLMGYAGMQMNTVKQDFYRISSKAMDEMGRLLEGGAGRRMVLDHQIIRMQYQDVIS
;
A
#
# COMPACT_ATOMS: atom_id res chain seq x y z
N MET A 1 -14.31 29.40 28.88
CA MET A 1 -13.10 29.29 28.05
C MET A 1 -13.25 28.16 26.95
N SER A 2 -13.41 26.88 27.26
CA SER A 2 -13.52 25.79 26.27
C SER A 2 -14.60 26.02 25.20
N LYS A 3 -15.82 26.46 25.57
CA LYS A 3 -16.90 26.74 24.60
C LYS A 3 -16.58 27.91 23.65
N ALA A 4 -15.86 28.92 24.12
CA ALA A 4 -15.45 30.06 23.30
C ALA A 4 -14.39 29.66 22.28
N LEU A 5 -13.38 28.89 22.70
CA LEU A 5 -12.30 28.40 21.85
C LEU A 5 -12.78 27.38 20.80
N ASN A 6 -13.82 26.60 21.09
CA ASN A 6 -14.40 25.62 20.18
C ASN A 6 -15.54 26.16 19.30
N GLY A 7 -15.78 27.49 19.28
CA GLY A 7 -16.71 28.12 18.34
C GLY A 7 -18.21 27.83 18.58
N TYR A 8 -18.60 27.48 19.79
CA TYR A 8 -20.01 27.19 20.12
C TYR A 8 -20.92 28.40 19.84
N PRO A 9 -22.09 28.20 19.20
CA PRO A 9 -22.98 29.31 18.77
C PRO A 9 -23.60 30.10 19.93
N ASN A 10 -23.59 29.58 21.15
CA ASN A 10 -24.15 30.22 22.35
C ASN A 10 -23.13 31.04 23.15
N VAL A 11 -21.99 31.42 22.56
CA VAL A 11 -20.97 32.32 23.14
C VAL A 11 -20.95 33.61 22.33
N SER A 12 -21.16 34.75 23.02
CA SER A 12 -21.11 36.08 22.36
C SER A 12 -19.73 36.39 21.77
N GLU A 13 -19.71 37.21 20.69
CA GLU A 13 -18.50 37.66 20.02
C GLU A 13 -17.52 38.33 21.00
N GLU A 14 -18.04 39.23 21.84
CA GLU A 14 -17.27 39.91 22.91
C GLU A 14 -16.58 38.92 23.87
N THR A 15 -17.30 37.85 24.24
CA THR A 15 -16.70 36.83 25.12
C THR A 15 -15.62 36.02 24.40
N ARG A 16 -15.77 35.78 23.09
CA ARG A 16 -14.74 35.12 22.27
C ARG A 16 -13.47 35.97 22.17
N GLU A 17 -13.61 37.25 21.89
CA GLU A 17 -12.48 38.19 21.81
C GLU A 17 -11.71 38.23 23.11
N ARG A 18 -12.37 38.43 24.25
CA ARG A 18 -11.74 38.44 25.58
C ARG A 18 -11.03 37.12 25.91
N VAL A 19 -11.59 35.99 25.54
CA VAL A 19 -10.95 34.67 25.73
C VAL A 19 -9.73 34.51 24.81
N ASN A 20 -9.80 34.96 23.57
CA ASN A 20 -8.69 34.92 22.63
C ASN A 20 -7.52 35.85 23.04
N GLU A 21 -7.82 37.03 23.59
CA GLU A 21 -6.81 37.92 24.16
C GLU A 21 -6.12 37.30 25.36
N ALA A 22 -6.87 36.72 26.30
CA ALA A 22 -6.32 36.04 27.47
C ALA A 22 -5.46 34.82 27.08
N VAL A 23 -5.85 34.06 26.03
CA VAL A 23 -5.07 32.96 25.47
C VAL A 23 -3.73 33.44 24.93
N LYS A 24 -3.72 34.58 24.22
CA LYS A 24 -2.49 35.20 23.68
C LYS A 24 -1.58 35.70 24.80
N GLU A 25 -2.14 36.44 25.76
CA GLU A 25 -1.37 37.00 26.89
C GLU A 25 -0.72 35.92 27.77
N LEU A 26 -1.44 34.81 27.99
CA LEU A 26 -0.97 33.71 28.83
C LEU A 26 -0.13 32.67 28.07
N ASN A 27 0.13 32.86 26.77
CA ASN A 27 0.73 31.83 25.88
C ASN A 27 0.08 30.45 26.06
N PHE A 28 -1.24 30.44 26.32
CA PHE A 28 -1.95 29.20 26.60
C PHE A 28 -2.19 28.44 25.29
N THR A 29 -1.52 27.31 25.16
CA THR A 29 -1.82 26.35 24.08
C THR A 29 -2.87 25.36 24.59
N PRO A 30 -4.09 25.32 23.99
CA PRO A 30 -5.08 24.32 24.36
C PRO A 30 -4.48 22.92 24.28
N ASN A 31 -4.62 22.12 25.32
CA ASN A 31 -4.18 20.74 25.30
C ASN A 31 -4.97 19.99 24.20
N PRO A 32 -4.32 19.49 23.13
CA PRO A 32 -4.99 18.81 22.04
C PRO A 32 -5.83 17.61 22.52
N ILE A 33 -5.39 16.93 23.58
CA ILE A 33 -6.07 15.79 24.18
C ILE A 33 -7.37 16.23 24.88
N ALA A 34 -7.32 17.34 25.65
CA ALA A 34 -8.51 17.89 26.30
C ALA A 34 -9.49 18.49 25.29
N SER A 35 -8.99 19.06 24.20
CA SER A 35 -9.81 19.56 23.09
C SER A 35 -10.48 18.43 22.31
N ALA A 36 -9.79 17.30 22.09
CA ALA A 36 -10.35 16.12 21.46
C ALA A 36 -11.47 15.47 22.28
N LEU A 37 -11.34 15.46 23.63
CA LEU A 37 -12.39 15.00 24.55
C LEU A 37 -13.64 15.89 24.57
N SER A 38 -13.49 17.18 24.23
CA SER A 38 -14.60 18.14 24.24
C SER A 38 -15.22 18.44 22.87
N SER A 39 -14.51 18.15 21.80
CA SER A 39 -15.01 18.28 20.42
C SER A 39 -15.55 16.92 19.95
N LYS A 40 -16.76 16.90 19.39
CA LYS A 40 -17.24 15.82 18.50
C LYS A 40 -16.45 15.86 17.18
N LYS A 41 -15.10 15.81 17.25
CA LYS A 41 -14.29 15.64 16.03
C LYS A 41 -14.49 14.22 15.54
N ALA A 42 -14.61 14.07 14.24
CA ALA A 42 -14.55 12.79 13.56
C ALA A 42 -13.38 11.96 14.12
N GLY A 43 -13.55 10.65 14.24
CA GLY A 43 -12.65 9.73 14.94
C GLY A 43 -11.19 9.83 14.51
N ARG A 44 -10.28 9.39 15.38
CA ARG A 44 -8.86 9.27 15.07
C ARG A 44 -8.60 7.96 14.32
N VAL A 45 -7.78 8.02 13.27
CA VAL A 45 -7.42 6.89 12.42
C VAL A 45 -5.94 6.57 12.55
N ALA A 46 -5.61 5.29 12.77
CA ALA A 46 -4.24 4.79 12.71
C ALA A 46 -3.90 4.33 11.29
N LEU A 47 -2.77 4.77 10.76
CA LEU A 47 -2.13 4.17 9.58
C LEU A 47 -1.10 3.16 10.07
N LEU A 48 -1.39 1.87 9.96
CA LEU A 48 -0.51 0.80 10.37
C LEU A 48 0.30 0.32 9.16
N ILE A 49 1.61 0.59 9.17
CA ILE A 49 2.50 0.37 8.01
C ILE A 49 3.59 -0.65 8.35
N LYS A 50 3.70 -1.68 7.51
CA LYS A 50 4.78 -2.65 7.57
C LYS A 50 5.96 -2.17 6.73
N LEU A 51 6.95 -1.53 7.37
CA LEU A 51 8.16 -1.12 6.67
C LEU A 51 9.03 -2.34 6.35
N ASN A 52 9.47 -2.41 5.10
CA ASN A 52 10.53 -3.34 4.73
C ASN A 52 11.87 -2.59 4.76
N THR A 53 12.56 -2.63 5.90
CA THR A 53 13.78 -1.85 6.19
C THR A 53 14.98 -2.20 5.29
N LYS A 54 14.84 -3.13 4.34
CA LYS A 54 15.95 -3.63 3.53
C LYS A 54 16.05 -3.04 2.12
N THR A 55 15.08 -2.23 1.67
CA THR A 55 15.07 -1.73 0.28
C THR A 55 14.47 -0.33 0.16
N GLN A 56 15.27 0.62 -0.35
CA GLN A 56 14.84 2.02 -0.58
C GLN A 56 13.67 2.16 -1.57
N ALA A 57 13.51 1.24 -2.51
CA ALA A 57 12.41 1.29 -3.49
C ALA A 57 11.01 1.12 -2.83
N VAL A 58 10.93 0.49 -1.67
CA VAL A 58 9.70 0.36 -0.89
C VAL A 58 9.34 1.67 -0.19
N ASP A 59 10.33 2.53 0.05
CA ASP A 59 10.10 3.83 0.69
C ASP A 59 9.27 4.75 -0.21
N GLU A 60 9.46 4.73 -1.53
CA GLU A 60 8.63 5.48 -2.49
C GLU A 60 7.14 5.08 -2.36
N ILE A 61 6.85 3.78 -2.34
CA ILE A 61 5.48 3.25 -2.22
C ILE A 61 4.86 3.70 -0.89
N ASN A 62 5.59 3.54 0.22
CA ASN A 62 5.13 3.93 1.55
C ASN A 62 4.88 5.44 1.65
N MET A 63 5.73 6.27 1.03
CA MET A 63 5.54 7.72 1.00
C MET A 63 4.31 8.13 0.20
N GLN A 64 3.99 7.45 -0.91
CA GLN A 64 2.77 7.68 -1.68
C GLN A 64 1.53 7.26 -0.87
N TYR A 65 1.57 6.13 -0.15
CA TYR A 65 0.50 5.72 0.75
C TYR A 65 0.27 6.76 1.85
N LEU A 66 1.33 7.18 2.55
CA LEU A 66 1.24 8.20 3.61
C LEU A 66 0.66 9.50 3.07
N SER A 67 1.19 10.01 1.96
CA SER A 67 0.74 11.26 1.36
C SER A 67 -0.73 11.20 0.95
N GLY A 68 -1.17 10.11 0.31
CA GLY A 68 -2.56 9.91 -0.09
C GLY A 68 -3.53 9.88 1.10
N ALA A 69 -3.16 9.13 2.17
CA ALA A 69 -3.98 9.05 3.38
C ALA A 69 -4.04 10.39 4.12
N ILE A 70 -2.89 11.02 4.37
CA ILE A 70 -2.80 12.26 5.17
C ILE A 70 -3.53 13.40 4.47
N ASN A 71 -3.29 13.61 3.17
CA ASN A 71 -3.97 14.69 2.42
C ASN A 71 -5.49 14.48 2.45
N ARG A 72 -5.95 13.25 2.26
CA ARG A 72 -7.38 12.95 2.28
C ARG A 72 -8.00 13.07 3.68
N ALA A 73 -7.25 12.72 4.73
CA ALA A 73 -7.68 12.88 6.11
C ALA A 73 -7.87 14.37 6.48
N VAL A 74 -6.96 15.24 6.03
CA VAL A 74 -7.10 16.70 6.21
C VAL A 74 -8.40 17.21 5.58
N GLU A 75 -8.73 16.82 4.35
CA GLU A 75 -9.98 17.19 3.70
C GLU A 75 -11.22 16.70 4.46
N LYS A 76 -11.14 15.51 5.04
CA LYS A 76 -12.23 14.91 5.84
C LYS A 76 -12.25 15.34 7.30
N LYS A 77 -11.29 16.16 7.73
CA LYS A 77 -11.12 16.59 9.14
C LYS A 77 -10.93 15.43 10.11
N LEU A 78 -10.37 14.31 9.64
CA LEU A 78 -9.96 13.17 10.45
C LEU A 78 -8.58 13.43 11.05
N ASP A 79 -8.38 13.03 12.32
CA ASP A 79 -7.07 13.02 12.95
C ASP A 79 -6.35 11.71 12.64
N VAL A 80 -5.06 11.78 12.27
CA VAL A 80 -4.30 10.61 11.82
C VAL A 80 -3.03 10.44 12.64
N ILE A 81 -2.76 9.20 13.06
CA ILE A 81 -1.45 8.81 13.57
C ILE A 81 -0.86 7.69 12.71
N THR A 82 0.46 7.68 12.58
CA THR A 82 1.18 6.58 11.91
C THR A 82 1.80 5.67 12.94
N VAL A 83 1.54 4.37 12.81
CA VAL A 83 2.10 3.31 13.64
C VAL A 83 2.85 2.34 12.75
N PHE A 84 4.11 2.06 13.08
CA PHE A 84 4.88 1.07 12.35
C PHE A 84 4.74 -0.31 12.97
N PHE A 85 4.65 -1.33 12.14
CA PHE A 85 4.52 -2.73 12.57
C PHE A 85 5.63 -3.16 13.54
N SER A 86 6.82 -2.59 13.39
CA SER A 86 7.95 -2.85 14.29
C SER A 86 7.71 -2.40 15.73
N MET A 87 6.79 -1.45 15.94
CA MET A 87 6.45 -0.96 17.29
C MET A 87 5.55 -1.93 18.06
N ILE A 88 4.79 -2.76 17.34
CA ILE A 88 3.78 -3.67 17.91
C ILE A 88 4.06 -5.14 17.59
N ARG A 89 5.28 -5.44 17.08
CA ARG A 89 5.65 -6.79 16.58
C ARG A 89 5.41 -7.90 17.59
N ASP A 90 5.78 -7.63 18.84
CA ASP A 90 5.78 -8.63 19.91
C ASP A 90 4.53 -8.56 20.78
N TRP A 91 3.54 -7.73 20.37
CA TRP A 91 2.29 -7.56 21.09
C TRP A 91 1.24 -8.57 20.63
N ASN A 92 0.39 -9.00 21.56
CA ASN A 92 -0.83 -9.75 21.24
C ASN A 92 -1.97 -8.80 20.82
N ALA A 93 -3.11 -9.35 20.41
CA ALA A 93 -4.25 -8.56 19.92
C ALA A 93 -4.83 -7.65 21.00
N GLU A 94 -4.89 -8.09 22.27
CA GLU A 94 -5.41 -7.32 23.39
C GLU A 94 -4.52 -6.11 23.70
N GLU A 95 -3.20 -6.29 23.71
CA GLU A 95 -2.24 -5.19 23.92
C GLU A 95 -2.32 -4.13 22.80
N ILE A 96 -2.50 -4.56 21.55
CA ILE A 96 -2.71 -3.67 20.40
C ILE A 96 -4.02 -2.91 20.56
N GLU A 97 -5.09 -3.60 20.95
CA GLU A 97 -6.40 -3.01 21.19
C GLU A 97 -6.35 -1.96 22.29
N ASP A 98 -5.79 -2.29 23.45
CA ASP A 98 -5.64 -1.38 24.58
C ASP A 98 -4.82 -0.13 24.21
N TYR A 99 -3.74 -0.31 23.48
CA TYR A 99 -2.96 0.81 22.95
C TYR A 99 -3.80 1.70 22.04
N PHE A 100 -4.50 1.14 21.06
CA PHE A 100 -5.31 1.93 20.14
C PHE A 100 -6.46 2.63 20.83
N ARG A 101 -7.12 1.98 21.80
CA ARG A 101 -8.16 2.60 22.64
C ARG A 101 -7.60 3.75 23.48
N SER A 102 -6.41 3.57 24.09
CA SER A 102 -5.76 4.62 24.87
C SER A 102 -5.46 5.88 24.05
N GLN A 103 -5.21 5.71 22.74
CA GLN A 103 -5.00 6.79 21.79
C GLN A 103 -6.30 7.32 21.15
N SER A 104 -7.47 6.85 21.60
CA SER A 104 -8.80 7.20 21.03
C SER A 104 -8.90 6.90 19.53
N ILE A 105 -8.28 5.81 19.08
CA ILE A 105 -8.37 5.34 17.69
C ILE A 105 -9.69 4.61 17.50
N GLU A 106 -10.43 4.98 16.46
CA GLU A 106 -11.70 4.37 16.06
C GLU A 106 -11.57 3.57 14.76
N GLY A 107 -10.59 3.93 13.92
CA GLY A 107 -10.34 3.28 12.64
C GLY A 107 -8.87 2.97 12.41
N ILE A 108 -8.59 1.91 11.64
CA ILE A 108 -7.24 1.46 11.33
C ILE A 108 -7.16 1.18 9.83
N ILE A 109 -6.19 1.78 9.14
CA ILE A 109 -5.85 1.41 7.75
C ILE A 109 -4.56 0.62 7.80
N ILE A 110 -4.57 -0.62 7.27
CA ILE A 110 -3.44 -1.55 7.34
C ILE A 110 -2.79 -1.70 5.97
N TYR A 111 -1.49 -1.44 5.88
CA TYR A 111 -0.67 -1.59 4.68
C TYR A 111 0.38 -2.67 4.87
N GLY A 112 0.48 -3.60 3.91
CA GLY A 112 1.53 -4.61 3.87
C GLY A 112 1.30 -5.82 4.79
N MET A 113 0.05 -6.11 5.16
CA MET A 113 -0.32 -7.32 5.92
C MET A 113 -0.13 -8.58 5.07
N GLY A 114 0.45 -9.61 5.65
CA GLY A 114 0.59 -10.95 5.07
C GLY A 114 -0.30 -11.98 5.73
N MET A 115 -0.30 -13.19 5.17
CA MET A 115 -1.09 -14.32 5.69
C MET A 115 -0.58 -14.80 7.06
N GLU A 116 0.70 -14.57 7.37
CA GLU A 116 1.33 -14.98 8.64
C GLU A 116 1.13 -13.97 9.78
N ASP A 117 0.54 -12.81 9.52
CA ASP A 117 0.31 -11.77 10.53
C ASP A 117 -0.94 -12.11 11.39
N MET A 118 -0.88 -13.24 12.12
CA MET A 118 -2.02 -13.83 12.85
C MET A 118 -2.68 -12.87 13.84
N VAL A 119 -1.88 -12.02 14.51
CA VAL A 119 -2.38 -11.03 15.46
C VAL A 119 -3.28 -10.00 14.79
N LEU A 120 -2.96 -9.59 13.55
CA LEU A 120 -3.81 -8.67 12.80
C LEU A 120 -5.07 -9.35 12.28
N HIS A 121 -4.99 -10.64 11.91
CA HIS A 121 -6.19 -11.41 11.57
C HIS A 121 -7.15 -11.47 12.76
N GLN A 122 -6.62 -11.75 13.96
CA GLN A 122 -7.41 -11.75 15.18
C GLN A 122 -8.06 -10.37 15.44
N LEU A 123 -7.31 -9.27 15.31
CA LEU A 123 -7.84 -7.92 15.47
C LEU A 123 -8.99 -7.61 14.49
N ILE A 124 -8.91 -8.12 13.26
CA ILE A 124 -9.97 -7.99 12.25
C ILE A 124 -11.21 -8.84 12.63
N GLU A 125 -11.00 -10.06 13.12
CA GLU A 125 -12.07 -10.98 13.50
C GLU A 125 -12.84 -10.50 14.73
N GLU A 126 -12.19 -9.83 15.67
CA GLU A 126 -12.83 -9.26 16.87
C GLU A 126 -13.79 -8.10 16.56
N LYS A 127 -13.71 -7.47 15.38
CA LYS A 127 -14.63 -6.42 14.87
C LYS A 127 -14.81 -5.21 15.80
N ARG A 128 -13.82 -4.94 16.65
CA ARG A 128 -13.88 -3.85 17.64
C ARG A 128 -13.50 -2.49 17.05
N PHE A 129 -12.79 -2.49 15.92
CA PHE A 129 -12.40 -1.30 15.16
C PHE A 129 -13.04 -1.30 13.78
N LYS A 130 -13.15 -0.11 13.19
CA LYS A 130 -13.35 0.02 11.74
C LYS A 130 -12.01 -0.16 11.06
N ILE A 131 -11.91 -1.10 10.11
CA ILE A 131 -10.65 -1.45 9.48
C ILE A 131 -10.76 -1.34 7.96
N VAL A 132 -9.75 -0.75 7.33
CA VAL A 132 -9.54 -0.85 5.89
C VAL A 132 -8.20 -1.56 5.66
N VAL A 133 -8.23 -2.68 4.95
CA VAL A 133 -7.01 -3.40 4.55
C VAL A 133 -6.68 -3.09 3.11
N VAL A 134 -5.40 -2.81 2.84
CA VAL A 134 -4.89 -2.55 1.49
C VAL A 134 -4.20 -3.81 0.97
N ASP A 135 -4.58 -4.24 -0.23
CA ASP A 135 -4.05 -5.43 -0.92
C ASP A 135 -4.27 -6.76 -0.16
N VAL A 136 -5.33 -6.82 0.62
CA VAL A 136 -5.74 -8.01 1.39
C VAL A 136 -7.23 -8.28 1.14
N PRO A 137 -7.64 -9.48 0.72
CA PRO A 137 -9.03 -9.77 0.31
C PRO A 137 -9.95 -10.11 1.49
N ILE A 138 -9.81 -9.43 2.63
CA ILE A 138 -10.62 -9.68 3.84
C ILE A 138 -11.71 -8.61 3.95
N VAL A 139 -12.95 -9.05 4.07
CA VAL A 139 -14.14 -8.19 4.23
C VAL A 139 -15.07 -8.80 5.29
N ASN A 140 -15.55 -7.97 6.19
CA ASN A 140 -16.62 -8.29 7.14
C ASN A 140 -17.45 -7.03 7.45
N GLU A 141 -18.35 -7.05 8.45
CA GLU A 141 -19.24 -5.91 8.74
C GLU A 141 -18.49 -4.62 9.12
N THR A 142 -17.27 -4.73 9.68
CA THR A 142 -16.46 -3.60 10.13
C THR A 142 -15.20 -3.40 9.31
N THR A 143 -14.91 -4.30 8.37
CA THR A 143 -13.66 -4.31 7.59
C THR A 143 -13.94 -4.23 6.10
N SER A 144 -13.33 -3.25 5.44
CA SER A 144 -13.30 -3.12 3.98
C SER A 144 -11.91 -3.47 3.42
N SER A 145 -11.89 -3.96 2.19
CA SER A 145 -10.69 -4.23 1.40
C SER A 145 -10.60 -3.27 0.22
N ILE A 146 -9.40 -2.74 -0.03
CA ILE A 146 -9.11 -1.95 -1.23
C ILE A 146 -7.84 -2.46 -1.90
N GLN A 147 -7.89 -2.71 -3.19
CA GLN A 147 -6.78 -3.27 -3.96
C GLN A 147 -6.94 -2.99 -5.46
N VAL A 148 -5.90 -3.23 -6.25
CA VAL A 148 -6.03 -3.45 -7.70
C VAL A 148 -6.34 -4.93 -7.94
N ASP A 149 -6.83 -5.30 -9.13
CA ASP A 149 -6.95 -6.70 -9.53
C ASP A 149 -5.56 -7.25 -9.87
N HIS A 150 -4.86 -7.75 -8.86
CA HIS A 150 -3.49 -8.25 -9.00
C HIS A 150 -3.37 -9.45 -9.95
N GLU A 151 -4.39 -10.33 -9.98
CA GLU A 151 -4.43 -11.45 -10.89
C GLU A 151 -4.51 -10.97 -12.35
N GLN A 152 -5.49 -10.12 -12.65
CA GLN A 152 -5.67 -9.59 -14.00
C GLN A 152 -4.49 -8.71 -14.42
N ALA A 153 -4.00 -7.86 -13.54
CA ALA A 153 -2.89 -6.95 -13.85
C ALA A 153 -1.59 -7.71 -14.20
N GLN A 154 -1.26 -8.76 -13.44
CA GLN A 154 -0.09 -9.59 -13.73
C GLN A 154 -0.26 -10.36 -15.03
N TYR A 155 -1.45 -10.91 -15.28
CA TYR A 155 -1.80 -11.54 -16.53
C TYR A 155 -1.59 -10.58 -17.72
N ASP A 156 -2.14 -9.36 -17.63
CA ASP A 156 -2.13 -8.39 -18.72
C ASP A 156 -0.71 -7.91 -19.08
N VAL A 157 0.12 -7.58 -18.08
CA VAL A 157 1.49 -7.13 -18.35
C VAL A 157 2.36 -8.24 -18.92
N ALA A 158 2.22 -9.45 -18.42
CA ALA A 158 2.95 -10.60 -18.92
C ALA A 158 2.51 -10.94 -20.35
N ARG A 159 1.20 -11.01 -20.61
CA ARG A 159 0.63 -11.28 -21.94
C ARG A 159 1.09 -10.26 -22.97
N LYS A 160 1.01 -8.95 -22.62
CA LYS A 160 1.50 -7.88 -23.50
C LYS A 160 2.97 -8.10 -23.86
N THR A 161 3.81 -8.39 -22.86
CA THR A 161 5.26 -8.59 -23.06
C THR A 161 5.56 -9.81 -23.92
N VAL A 162 4.84 -10.93 -23.70
CA VAL A 162 4.97 -12.14 -24.52
C VAL A 162 4.56 -11.88 -25.97
N LEU A 163 3.41 -11.23 -26.20
CA LEU A 163 2.92 -10.95 -27.55
C LEU A 163 3.83 -10.02 -28.33
N GLU A 164 4.41 -9.03 -27.69
CA GLU A 164 5.34 -8.06 -28.33
C GLU A 164 6.66 -8.71 -28.74
N ASN A 165 7.07 -9.81 -28.10
CA ASN A 165 8.39 -10.42 -28.30
C ASN A 165 8.36 -11.85 -28.82
N GLY A 166 7.19 -12.48 -28.94
CA GLY A 166 7.03 -13.81 -29.55
C GLY A 166 7.53 -14.98 -28.70
N GLY A 167 7.69 -14.82 -27.37
CA GLY A 167 8.22 -15.85 -26.47
C GLY A 167 7.23 -16.97 -26.16
N ARG A 168 7.73 -18.19 -25.89
CA ARG A 168 6.94 -19.37 -25.50
C ARG A 168 7.31 -19.96 -24.15
N SER A 169 8.42 -19.52 -23.57
CA SER A 169 8.90 -19.96 -22.25
C SER A 169 9.14 -18.74 -21.35
N ILE A 170 8.62 -18.83 -20.13
CA ILE A 170 8.65 -17.72 -19.16
C ILE A 170 9.37 -18.17 -17.88
N LEU A 171 10.32 -17.36 -17.42
CA LEU A 171 10.77 -17.36 -16.02
C LEU A 171 9.90 -16.38 -15.25
N TYR A 172 9.07 -16.86 -14.33
CA TYR A 172 8.34 -16.02 -13.39
C TYR A 172 9.07 -15.95 -12.06
N ILE A 173 9.50 -14.76 -11.67
CA ILE A 173 10.14 -14.47 -10.38
C ILE A 173 9.09 -13.90 -9.43
N SER A 174 8.60 -14.75 -8.52
CA SER A 174 7.50 -14.43 -7.61
C SER A 174 7.95 -13.65 -6.37
N GLY A 175 6.99 -13.03 -5.68
CA GLY A 175 7.18 -12.42 -4.37
C GLY A 175 7.32 -13.44 -3.23
N LYS A 176 7.08 -12.99 -1.99
CA LYS A 176 7.04 -13.83 -0.79
C LYS A 176 5.78 -14.70 -0.81
N LEU A 177 5.90 -15.96 -0.43
CA LEU A 177 4.79 -16.92 -0.49
C LEU A 177 3.63 -16.61 0.48
N ASP A 178 3.92 -15.94 1.59
CA ASP A 178 2.95 -15.48 2.59
C ASP A 178 2.20 -14.18 2.21
N GLY A 179 2.51 -13.60 1.06
CA GLY A 179 1.85 -12.38 0.57
C GLY A 179 0.58 -12.68 -0.22
N TYR A 180 -0.54 -12.05 0.12
CA TYR A 180 -1.80 -12.11 -0.64
C TYR A 180 -1.59 -11.73 -2.10
N VAL A 181 -0.93 -10.61 -2.35
CA VAL A 181 -0.61 -10.15 -3.71
C VAL A 181 0.24 -11.14 -4.50
N THR A 182 1.11 -11.91 -3.82
CA THR A 182 1.94 -12.93 -4.47
C THR A 182 1.08 -14.07 -5.01
N GLN A 183 0.08 -14.51 -4.23
CA GLN A 183 -0.82 -15.58 -4.65
C GLN A 183 -1.71 -15.14 -5.82
N GLU A 184 -2.27 -13.94 -5.75
CA GLU A 184 -3.10 -13.39 -6.85
C GLU A 184 -2.26 -13.20 -8.12
N ARG A 185 -1.06 -12.60 -8.04
CA ARG A 185 -0.16 -12.43 -9.20
C ARG A 185 0.28 -13.77 -9.78
N LEU A 186 0.55 -14.76 -8.92
CA LEU A 186 0.88 -16.13 -9.37
C LEU A 186 -0.29 -16.78 -10.11
N ALA A 187 -1.52 -16.62 -9.62
CA ALA A 187 -2.71 -17.12 -10.30
C ALA A 187 -2.86 -16.53 -11.71
N GLY A 188 -2.60 -15.23 -11.89
CA GLY A 188 -2.57 -14.55 -13.19
C GLY A 188 -1.55 -15.17 -14.15
N MET A 189 -0.35 -15.45 -13.67
CA MET A 189 0.70 -16.11 -14.46
C MET A 189 0.33 -17.54 -14.85
N GLN A 190 -0.23 -18.30 -13.92
CA GLN A 190 -0.68 -19.68 -14.20
C GLN A 190 -1.84 -19.71 -15.20
N ARG A 191 -2.76 -18.74 -15.11
CA ARG A 191 -3.85 -18.59 -16.07
C ARG A 191 -3.29 -18.29 -17.46
N LEU A 192 -2.39 -17.31 -17.60
CA LEU A 192 -1.76 -16.97 -18.87
C LEU A 192 -1.04 -18.18 -19.49
N ALA A 193 -0.25 -18.91 -18.69
CA ALA A 193 0.49 -20.06 -19.17
C ALA A 193 -0.42 -21.16 -19.73
N ARG A 194 -1.58 -21.39 -19.08
CA ARG A 194 -2.58 -22.38 -19.57
C ARG A 194 -3.26 -21.91 -20.85
N GLU A 195 -3.72 -20.66 -20.91
CA GLU A 195 -4.49 -20.14 -22.04
C GLU A 195 -3.64 -20.02 -23.31
N GLU A 196 -2.42 -19.53 -23.19
CA GLU A 196 -1.50 -19.31 -24.32
C GLU A 196 -0.56 -20.50 -24.55
N LYS A 197 -0.70 -21.59 -23.78
CA LYS A 197 0.15 -22.81 -23.85
C LYS A 197 1.64 -22.53 -23.73
N LEU A 198 2.00 -21.70 -22.76
CA LEU A 198 3.37 -21.29 -22.49
C LEU A 198 4.03 -22.21 -21.44
N SER A 199 5.33 -22.45 -21.60
CA SER A 199 6.15 -23.04 -20.53
C SER A 199 6.39 -22.03 -19.43
N LEU A 200 6.09 -22.36 -18.17
CA LEU A 200 6.21 -21.48 -17.02
C LEU A 200 7.12 -22.08 -15.95
N LEU A 201 8.30 -21.48 -15.79
CA LEU A 201 9.25 -21.77 -14.71
C LEU A 201 9.08 -20.75 -13.57
N ILE A 202 8.59 -21.19 -12.42
CA ILE A 202 8.34 -20.34 -11.26
C ILE A 202 9.52 -20.41 -10.29
N LYS A 203 10.05 -19.27 -9.87
CA LYS A 203 11.11 -19.14 -8.86
C LYS A 203 10.79 -18.07 -7.85
N LYS A 204 11.16 -18.31 -6.58
CA LYS A 204 10.90 -17.42 -5.45
C LYS A 204 11.96 -16.32 -5.36
N GLY A 205 11.58 -15.08 -5.66
CA GLY A 205 12.45 -13.89 -5.60
C GLY A 205 12.30 -13.06 -4.32
N ASP A 206 11.23 -13.27 -3.53
CA ASP A 206 10.97 -12.63 -2.23
C ASP A 206 10.95 -11.09 -2.27
N PHE A 207 10.57 -10.48 -3.41
CA PHE A 207 10.66 -9.05 -3.67
C PHE A 207 12.09 -8.48 -3.53
N SER A 208 13.12 -9.33 -3.74
CA SER A 208 14.53 -8.96 -3.62
C SER A 208 15.20 -8.79 -4.98
N GLU A 209 15.76 -7.60 -5.23
CA GLU A 209 16.58 -7.32 -6.42
C GLU A 209 17.72 -8.33 -6.55
N LYS A 210 18.47 -8.57 -5.45
CA LYS A 210 19.60 -9.50 -5.42
C LYS A 210 19.19 -10.92 -5.81
N LYS A 211 18.10 -11.44 -5.24
CA LYS A 211 17.60 -12.78 -5.58
C LYS A 211 17.15 -12.88 -7.02
N ALA A 212 16.44 -11.86 -7.52
CA ALA A 212 16.02 -11.82 -8.90
C ALA A 212 17.22 -11.83 -9.86
N ARG A 213 18.27 -11.07 -9.56
CA ARG A 213 19.54 -11.08 -10.30
C ARG A 213 20.17 -12.47 -10.31
N GLU A 214 20.30 -13.14 -9.16
CA GLU A 214 20.87 -14.49 -9.03
C GLU A 214 20.05 -15.55 -9.82
N LEU A 215 18.72 -15.47 -9.75
CA LEU A 215 17.82 -16.35 -10.50
C LEU A 215 17.94 -16.12 -12.00
N THR A 216 18.05 -14.88 -12.43
CA THR A 216 18.23 -14.53 -13.83
C THR A 216 19.54 -15.09 -14.39
N PHE A 217 20.67 -14.94 -13.67
CA PHE A 217 21.95 -15.55 -14.06
C PHE A 217 21.82 -17.06 -14.29
N ARG A 218 21.00 -17.74 -13.48
CA ARG A 218 20.87 -19.19 -13.55
C ARG A 218 19.98 -19.66 -14.68
N TYR A 219 18.89 -18.94 -15.00
CA TYR A 219 17.81 -19.45 -15.83
C TYR A 219 17.56 -18.66 -17.12
N ALA A 220 18.15 -17.48 -17.30
CA ALA A 220 17.81 -16.63 -18.44
C ALA A 220 18.17 -17.23 -19.82
N ARG A 221 19.09 -18.18 -19.88
CA ARG A 221 19.46 -18.84 -21.15
C ARG A 221 18.42 -19.86 -21.62
N ASP A 222 17.58 -20.37 -20.68
CA ASP A 222 16.62 -21.45 -20.90
C ASP A 222 15.20 -20.92 -21.14
N VAL A 223 15.01 -19.59 -21.15
CA VAL A 223 13.69 -18.95 -21.29
C VAL A 223 13.71 -17.82 -22.31
N ASP A 224 12.53 -17.50 -22.84
CA ASP A 224 12.37 -16.40 -23.80
C ASP A 224 12.05 -15.08 -23.13
N VAL A 225 11.28 -15.10 -22.04
CA VAL A 225 10.75 -13.91 -21.35
C VAL A 225 10.95 -14.06 -19.85
N ILE A 226 11.25 -12.95 -19.17
CA ILE A 226 11.34 -12.88 -17.70
C ILE A 226 10.21 -11.99 -17.19
N VAL A 227 9.38 -12.52 -16.30
CA VAL A 227 8.28 -11.80 -15.66
C VAL A 227 8.57 -11.72 -14.19
N CYS A 228 8.58 -10.51 -13.64
CA CYS A 228 8.84 -10.26 -12.23
C CYS A 228 7.58 -9.75 -11.53
N ALA A 229 7.33 -10.25 -10.32
CA ALA A 229 6.20 -9.80 -9.50
C ALA A 229 6.44 -8.41 -8.86
N SER A 230 7.55 -7.73 -9.14
CA SER A 230 7.78 -6.32 -8.78
C SER A 230 8.83 -5.69 -9.69
N ASP A 231 8.80 -4.37 -9.79
CA ASP A 231 9.78 -3.60 -10.54
C ASP A 231 11.20 -3.72 -9.98
N LEU A 232 11.32 -3.76 -8.64
CA LEU A 232 12.62 -3.94 -8.01
C LEU A 232 13.29 -5.26 -8.43
N MET A 233 12.51 -6.35 -8.52
CA MET A 233 13.03 -7.62 -9.04
C MET A 233 13.34 -7.55 -10.53
N ALA A 234 12.54 -6.81 -11.30
CA ALA A 234 12.79 -6.61 -12.73
C ALA A 234 14.10 -5.85 -12.97
N ILE A 235 14.41 -4.84 -12.15
CA ILE A 235 15.72 -4.16 -12.18
C ILE A 235 16.87 -5.14 -11.95
N GLY A 236 16.74 -6.02 -10.96
CA GLY A 236 17.73 -7.06 -10.70
C GLY A 236 17.91 -8.02 -11.89
N ALA A 237 16.80 -8.43 -12.51
CA ALA A 237 16.83 -9.26 -13.71
C ALA A 237 17.52 -8.56 -14.89
N MET A 238 17.18 -7.30 -15.16
CA MET A 238 17.79 -6.51 -16.23
C MET A 238 19.31 -6.35 -16.04
N ARG A 239 19.74 -6.09 -14.79
CA ARG A 239 21.20 -6.01 -14.48
C ARG A 239 21.91 -7.32 -14.77
N ALA A 240 21.33 -8.47 -14.40
CA ALA A 240 21.92 -9.76 -14.73
C ALA A 240 22.03 -9.97 -16.25
N LEU A 241 21.00 -9.63 -17.02
CA LEU A 241 21.02 -9.74 -18.47
C LEU A 241 22.10 -8.87 -19.11
N GLN A 242 22.29 -7.65 -18.60
CA GLN A 242 23.33 -6.73 -19.03
C GLN A 242 24.74 -7.30 -18.76
N GLU A 243 24.96 -7.85 -17.57
CA GLU A 243 26.25 -8.46 -17.20
C GLU A 243 26.55 -9.76 -17.97
N MET A 244 25.49 -10.47 -18.40
CA MET A 244 25.62 -11.67 -19.24
C MET A 244 25.77 -11.38 -20.73
N ASP A 245 25.60 -10.12 -21.14
CA ASP A 245 25.55 -9.68 -22.54
C ASP A 245 24.52 -10.47 -23.36
N ILE A 246 23.32 -10.65 -22.79
CA ILE A 246 22.19 -11.31 -23.48
C ILE A 246 20.93 -10.46 -23.37
N PHE A 247 20.10 -10.56 -24.39
CA PHE A 247 18.79 -9.91 -24.38
C PHE A 247 17.69 -10.92 -24.04
N ARG A 248 16.84 -10.55 -23.09
CA ARG A 248 15.54 -11.15 -22.83
C ARG A 248 14.55 -10.05 -22.49
N PRO A 249 13.33 -10.06 -23.02
CA PRO A 249 12.27 -9.16 -22.56
C PRO A 249 12.00 -9.37 -21.08
N VAL A 250 11.87 -8.26 -20.34
CA VAL A 250 11.54 -8.26 -18.94
C VAL A 250 10.26 -7.44 -18.73
N CYS A 251 9.39 -7.85 -17.82
CA CYS A 251 8.35 -6.97 -17.29
C CYS A 251 8.27 -7.05 -15.77
N GLY A 252 7.78 -5.96 -15.19
CA GLY A 252 7.65 -5.78 -13.76
C GLY A 252 6.23 -5.49 -13.31
N PHE A 253 6.11 -5.01 -12.08
CA PHE A 253 4.88 -4.63 -11.43
C PHE A 253 5.20 -3.56 -10.40
N ASP A 254 4.37 -2.55 -10.23
CA ASP A 254 4.33 -1.43 -9.29
C ASP A 254 4.37 -0.07 -9.98
N GLY A 255 5.16 0.11 -11.04
CA GLY A 255 5.33 1.40 -11.75
C GLY A 255 6.16 2.40 -10.94
N ILE A 256 7.21 1.94 -10.24
CA ILE A 256 8.05 2.81 -9.40
C ILE A 256 8.93 3.73 -10.25
N THR A 257 9.21 4.93 -9.74
CA THR A 257 10.01 5.96 -10.43
C THR A 257 11.42 5.48 -10.79
N LEU A 258 12.00 4.61 -9.97
CA LEU A 258 13.33 4.02 -10.21
C LEU A 258 13.45 3.31 -11.57
N MET A 259 12.32 2.82 -12.13
CA MET A 259 12.29 2.20 -13.45
C MET A 259 12.73 3.14 -14.58
N GLY A 260 12.38 4.42 -14.50
CA GLY A 260 12.81 5.43 -15.48
C GLY A 260 14.33 5.64 -15.51
N TYR A 261 15.02 5.38 -14.40
CA TYR A 261 16.47 5.46 -14.29
C TYR A 261 17.20 4.16 -14.69
N ALA A 262 16.48 3.04 -14.85
CA ALA A 262 17.11 1.76 -15.15
C ALA A 262 17.69 1.64 -16.57
N GLY A 263 17.44 2.62 -17.45
CA GLY A 263 18.02 2.72 -18.78
C GLY A 263 17.47 1.76 -19.84
N MET A 264 16.63 0.80 -19.43
CA MET A 264 15.96 -0.15 -20.33
C MET A 264 14.45 -0.01 -20.19
N GLN A 265 13.77 0.17 -21.32
CA GLN A 265 12.31 0.24 -21.33
C GLN A 265 11.71 -1.17 -21.17
N MET A 266 10.83 -1.33 -20.20
CA MET A 266 10.06 -2.53 -20.01
C MET A 266 8.60 -2.22 -19.68
N ASN A 267 7.71 -3.17 -19.95
CA ASN A 267 6.33 -3.06 -19.51
C ASN A 267 6.27 -3.23 -17.98
N THR A 268 5.50 -2.40 -17.31
CA THR A 268 5.17 -2.57 -15.90
C THR A 268 3.71 -2.22 -15.64
N VAL A 269 3.13 -2.81 -14.59
CA VAL A 269 1.83 -2.39 -14.07
C VAL A 269 2.04 -1.16 -13.20
N LYS A 270 1.45 -0.04 -13.58
CA LYS A 270 1.41 1.16 -12.74
C LYS A 270 0.28 1.03 -11.73
N GLN A 271 0.64 1.05 -10.45
CA GLN A 271 -0.28 1.24 -9.34
C GLN A 271 -0.24 2.70 -8.90
N ASP A 272 -1.41 3.30 -8.71
CA ASP A 272 -1.54 4.64 -8.12
C ASP A 272 -1.68 4.51 -6.60
N PHE A 273 -0.55 4.34 -5.91
CA PHE A 273 -0.50 4.14 -4.45
C PHE A 273 -1.08 5.33 -3.67
N TYR A 274 -0.91 6.55 -4.19
CA TYR A 274 -1.53 7.74 -3.62
C TYR A 274 -3.05 7.64 -3.68
N ARG A 275 -3.61 7.29 -4.85
CA ARG A 275 -5.05 7.12 -5.04
C ARG A 275 -5.61 5.97 -4.24
N ILE A 276 -4.91 4.83 -4.17
CA ILE A 276 -5.30 3.67 -3.35
C ILE A 276 -5.48 4.11 -1.90
N SER A 277 -4.50 4.81 -1.35
CA SER A 277 -4.51 5.27 0.05
C SER A 277 -5.54 6.38 0.30
N SER A 278 -5.69 7.32 -0.63
CA SER A 278 -6.76 8.33 -0.59
C SER A 278 -8.14 7.68 -0.57
N LYS A 279 -8.37 6.64 -1.39
CA LYS A 279 -9.62 5.88 -1.40
C LYS A 279 -9.81 5.03 -0.14
N ALA A 280 -8.72 4.50 0.45
CA ALA A 280 -8.78 3.82 1.73
C ALA A 280 -9.24 4.77 2.86
N MET A 281 -8.79 6.03 2.85
CA MET A 281 -9.26 7.04 3.78
C MET A 281 -10.71 7.47 3.52
N ASP A 282 -11.16 7.53 2.24
CA ASP A 282 -12.57 7.74 1.91
C ASP A 282 -13.45 6.63 2.49
N GLU A 283 -13.01 5.40 2.32
CA GLU A 283 -13.72 4.21 2.81
C GLU A 283 -13.73 4.14 4.35
N MET A 284 -12.61 4.53 4.98
CA MET A 284 -12.56 4.67 6.43
C MET A 284 -13.60 5.68 6.95
N GLY A 285 -13.71 6.85 6.33
CA GLY A 285 -14.74 7.83 6.69
C GLY A 285 -16.15 7.24 6.60
N ARG A 286 -16.46 6.49 5.53
CA ARG A 286 -17.74 5.82 5.36
C ARG A 286 -18.02 4.75 6.44
N LEU A 287 -16.98 3.98 6.82
CA LEU A 287 -17.11 2.98 7.90
C LEU A 287 -17.36 3.65 9.26
N LEU A 288 -16.70 4.77 9.56
CA LEU A 288 -16.90 5.55 10.79
C LEU A 288 -18.32 6.15 10.87
N GLU A 289 -18.93 6.47 9.71
CA GLU A 289 -20.33 6.90 9.61
C GLU A 289 -21.34 5.75 9.70
N GLY A 290 -20.89 4.52 9.97
CA GLY A 290 -21.76 3.35 10.16
C GLY A 290 -21.97 2.48 8.90
N GLY A 291 -21.24 2.74 7.82
CA GLY A 291 -21.27 1.90 6.63
C GLY A 291 -20.74 0.47 6.93
N ALA A 292 -21.28 -0.54 6.25
CA ALA A 292 -20.77 -1.90 6.32
C ALA A 292 -19.52 -2.08 5.42
N GLY A 293 -18.64 -3.03 5.79
CA GLY A 293 -17.46 -3.34 5.01
C GLY A 293 -17.78 -3.82 3.59
N ARG A 294 -16.87 -3.55 2.66
CA ARG A 294 -16.99 -3.95 1.25
C ARG A 294 -15.63 -4.11 0.59
N ARG A 295 -15.60 -4.81 -0.54
CA ARG A 295 -14.42 -4.89 -1.40
C ARG A 295 -14.46 -3.79 -2.45
N MET A 296 -13.35 -3.09 -2.62
CA MET A 296 -13.14 -2.09 -3.66
C MET A 296 -11.93 -2.49 -4.50
N VAL A 297 -12.16 -2.61 -5.82
CA VAL A 297 -11.11 -2.92 -6.79
C VAL A 297 -10.88 -1.71 -7.66
N LEU A 298 -9.65 -1.24 -7.76
CA LEU A 298 -9.26 -0.11 -8.58
C LEU A 298 -8.63 -0.59 -9.89
N ASP A 299 -8.75 0.25 -10.92
CA ASP A 299 -8.16 -0.01 -12.22
C ASP A 299 -6.62 0.04 -12.14
N HIS A 300 -5.96 -0.76 -12.98
CA HIS A 300 -4.54 -0.71 -13.22
C HIS A 300 -4.23 -0.20 -14.63
N GLN A 301 -3.00 0.21 -14.86
CA GLN A 301 -2.49 0.62 -16.17
C GLN A 301 -1.19 -0.13 -16.47
N ILE A 302 -0.96 -0.46 -17.75
CA ILE A 302 0.35 -0.95 -18.20
C ILE A 302 1.07 0.22 -18.85
N ILE A 303 2.23 0.55 -18.35
CA ILE A 303 3.08 1.62 -18.85
C ILE A 303 4.47 1.10 -19.24
N ARG A 304 5.17 1.90 -20.01
CA ARG A 304 6.63 1.83 -20.20
C ARG A 304 7.20 3.15 -19.70
N MET A 305 7.84 3.13 -18.55
CA MET A 305 8.42 4.33 -17.98
C MET A 305 9.71 4.68 -18.70
N GLN A 306 9.84 5.94 -19.12
CA GLN A 306 11.03 6.51 -19.72
C GLN A 306 11.67 7.50 -18.74
N TYR A 307 12.94 7.81 -18.95
CA TYR A 307 13.64 8.82 -18.13
C TYR A 307 12.94 10.19 -18.14
N GLN A 308 12.35 10.57 -19.27
CA GLN A 308 11.58 11.81 -19.40
C GLN A 308 10.34 11.85 -18.50
N ASP A 309 9.72 10.70 -18.22
CA ASP A 309 8.54 10.60 -17.35
C ASP A 309 8.92 10.80 -15.86
N VAL A 310 10.20 10.72 -15.52
CA VAL A 310 10.71 10.86 -14.15
C VAL A 310 11.12 12.29 -13.84
N ILE A 311 11.60 13.02 -14.83
CA ILE A 311 12.14 14.39 -14.66
C ILE A 311 11.10 15.48 -14.96
N SER A 312 9.91 15.10 -15.41
CA SER A 312 8.77 16.00 -15.65
C SER A 312 7.93 16.14 -14.38
#